data_dec3344b8d152a9615ab38fb2e347acd
#
_entry.id   dec3344b8d152a9615ab38fb2e347acd
#
_cell.length_a   1.000
_cell.length_b   1.000
_cell.length_c   1.000
_cell.angle_alpha   90.00
_cell.angle_beta   90.00
_cell.angle_gamma   90.00
#
_symmetry.space_group_name_H-M   'P 1'
#
loop_
_entity.id
_entity.type
_entity.pdbx_description
1 polymer ?
#
loop_
_entity_poly.entity_id
_entity_poly.type
_entity_poly.pdbx_seq_one_letter_code
_entity_poly.pdbx_strand_id
1 'polypeptide(L)'
;MPCYAIDGVIPVVSPQAYVHPTAVLIGDVIIEAGVYIGPNACLRADFGRIHIEKNANVQDNCVVHGFPNSVTRVAEYGHIGHGAILHGCQIGENVLVGMNSVILDEASIGENCIIGANSTVKAKAQIAANQLVVGSPARVIRELDAKEIAWKSKGTEEYIRLAKRCLTTLQEVEPLREDHAQRLSYAVFDAHYQLKAALKKSS
;
A
#
# COMPACT_ATOMS: atom_id res chain seq x y z
N MET A 1 8.97 -6.83 -14.81
CA MET A 1 8.14 -5.65 -14.44
C MET A 1 8.40 -4.54 -15.45
N PRO A 2 7.35 -3.95 -16.04
CA PRO A 2 7.51 -2.85 -16.97
C PRO A 2 7.88 -1.55 -16.25
N CYS A 3 9.14 -1.10 -16.48
CA CYS A 3 9.64 0.21 -16.08
C CYS A 3 9.89 1.04 -17.34
N TYR A 4 9.41 2.27 -17.33
CA TYR A 4 9.56 3.19 -18.46
C TYR A 4 10.24 4.48 -18.03
N ALA A 5 11.27 4.86 -18.77
CA ALA A 5 11.81 6.21 -18.68
C ALA A 5 10.93 7.19 -19.48
N ILE A 6 10.81 8.39 -18.98
CA ILE A 6 10.25 9.53 -19.71
C ILE A 6 11.19 10.70 -19.55
N ASP A 7 11.51 11.39 -20.63
CA ASP A 7 12.49 12.49 -20.68
C ASP A 7 13.86 12.15 -20.05
N GLY A 8 14.26 10.87 -20.17
CA GLY A 8 15.50 10.36 -19.58
C GLY A 8 15.44 10.05 -18.08
N VAL A 9 14.32 10.31 -17.42
CA VAL A 9 14.12 10.01 -15.98
C VAL A 9 13.70 8.57 -15.82
N ILE A 10 14.48 7.78 -15.08
CA ILE A 10 14.35 6.32 -14.94
C ILE A 10 13.89 6.00 -13.51
N PRO A 11 12.91 5.10 -13.31
CA PRO A 11 12.53 4.63 -11.99
C PRO A 11 13.69 4.00 -11.22
N VAL A 12 13.77 4.26 -9.92
CA VAL A 12 14.75 3.68 -8.99
C VAL A 12 14.06 2.69 -8.09
N VAL A 13 14.50 1.43 -8.10
CA VAL A 13 13.93 0.35 -7.29
C VAL A 13 15.03 -0.32 -6.50
N SER A 14 14.89 -0.35 -5.17
CA SER A 14 15.80 -1.08 -4.30
C SER A 14 15.80 -2.58 -4.65
N PRO A 15 16.96 -3.26 -4.67
CA PRO A 15 17.01 -4.72 -4.87
C PRO A 15 16.33 -5.51 -3.75
N GLN A 16 16.02 -4.87 -2.64
CA GLN A 16 15.28 -5.46 -1.50
C GLN A 16 13.77 -5.16 -1.55
N ALA A 17 13.29 -4.44 -2.57
CA ALA A 17 11.87 -4.23 -2.81
C ALA A 17 11.32 -5.29 -3.75
N TYR A 18 10.10 -5.73 -3.50
CA TYR A 18 9.36 -6.55 -4.44
C TYR A 18 8.41 -5.69 -5.26
N VAL A 19 8.50 -5.81 -6.57
CA VAL A 19 7.55 -5.22 -7.52
C VAL A 19 7.02 -6.33 -8.42
N HIS A 20 5.70 -6.51 -8.41
CA HIS A 20 5.05 -7.57 -9.20
C HIS A 20 5.34 -7.36 -10.70
N PRO A 21 5.52 -8.44 -11.49
CA PRO A 21 5.79 -8.33 -12.93
C PRO A 21 4.74 -7.55 -13.74
N THR A 22 3.48 -7.48 -13.30
CA THR A 22 2.42 -6.72 -13.96
C THR A 22 2.25 -5.29 -13.44
N ALA A 23 2.99 -4.88 -12.40
CA ALA A 23 2.99 -3.48 -11.96
C ALA A 23 3.75 -2.61 -12.96
N VAL A 24 3.34 -1.35 -13.13
CA VAL A 24 3.92 -0.39 -14.07
C VAL A 24 4.54 0.77 -13.32
N LEU A 25 5.82 1.08 -13.57
CA LEU A 25 6.52 2.23 -13.03
C LEU A 25 6.97 3.14 -14.18
N ILE A 26 6.66 4.45 -14.11
CA ILE A 26 6.98 5.42 -15.16
C ILE A 26 7.63 6.65 -14.54
N GLY A 27 8.80 7.07 -15.03
CA GLY A 27 9.46 8.33 -14.69
C GLY A 27 10.09 8.36 -13.29
N ASP A 28 9.94 9.47 -12.57
CA ASP A 28 10.62 9.74 -11.29
C ASP A 28 9.98 8.99 -10.10
N VAL A 29 9.99 7.66 -10.18
CA VAL A 29 9.51 6.77 -9.11
C VAL A 29 10.69 6.26 -8.31
N ILE A 30 10.64 6.39 -6.99
CA ILE A 30 11.64 5.84 -6.06
C ILE A 30 10.96 4.84 -5.14
N ILE A 31 11.43 3.59 -5.15
CA ILE A 31 10.96 2.49 -4.32
C ILE A 31 12.10 2.03 -3.40
N GLU A 32 11.93 2.20 -2.09
CA GLU A 32 12.94 1.85 -1.10
C GLU A 32 12.88 0.37 -0.67
N ALA A 33 13.81 -0.01 0.21
CA ALA A 33 13.98 -1.38 0.69
C ALA A 33 12.74 -1.92 1.45
N GLY A 34 12.43 -3.20 1.27
CA GLY A 34 11.34 -3.87 1.96
C GLY A 34 9.93 -3.52 1.47
N VAL A 35 9.82 -2.64 0.47
CA VAL A 35 8.55 -2.26 -0.13
C VAL A 35 7.95 -3.43 -0.91
N TYR A 36 6.62 -3.55 -0.86
CA TYR A 36 5.82 -4.44 -1.70
C TYR A 36 4.97 -3.63 -2.67
N ILE A 37 5.10 -3.87 -3.97
CA ILE A 37 4.20 -3.34 -5.00
C ILE A 37 3.43 -4.50 -5.64
N GLY A 38 2.11 -4.48 -5.49
CA GLY A 38 1.20 -5.53 -5.91
C GLY A 38 0.91 -5.59 -7.42
N PRO A 39 0.21 -6.64 -7.86
CA PRO A 39 -0.22 -6.80 -9.25
C PRO A 39 -1.01 -5.60 -9.76
N ASN A 40 -0.74 -5.19 -11.00
CA ASN A 40 -1.44 -4.11 -11.71
C ASN A 40 -1.40 -2.74 -11.01
N ALA A 41 -0.56 -2.54 -9.99
CA ALA A 41 -0.34 -1.22 -9.44
C ALA A 41 0.37 -0.35 -10.49
N CYS A 42 -0.13 0.88 -10.69
CA CYS A 42 0.44 1.83 -11.62
C CYS A 42 0.96 3.06 -10.87
N LEU A 43 2.27 3.27 -10.89
CA LEU A 43 2.95 4.42 -10.30
C LEU A 43 3.53 5.26 -11.44
N ARG A 44 2.83 6.34 -11.79
CA ARG A 44 3.17 7.18 -12.93
C ARG A 44 3.64 8.56 -12.47
N ALA A 45 4.95 8.78 -12.53
CA ALA A 45 5.66 9.99 -12.10
C ALA A 45 6.21 10.78 -13.29
N ASP A 46 5.32 11.08 -14.23
CA ASP A 46 5.60 11.85 -15.45
C ASP A 46 5.42 13.37 -15.26
N PHE A 47 4.76 13.79 -14.18
CA PHE A 47 4.61 15.21 -13.81
C PHE A 47 5.33 15.57 -12.52
N GLY A 48 5.32 14.69 -11.53
CA GLY A 48 5.95 14.92 -10.23
C GLY A 48 6.53 13.62 -9.69
N ARG A 49 7.35 13.72 -8.65
CA ARG A 49 7.99 12.56 -8.04
C ARG A 49 6.99 11.69 -7.28
N ILE A 50 7.20 10.38 -7.33
CA ILE A 50 6.58 9.40 -6.42
C ILE A 50 7.69 8.78 -5.56
N HIS A 51 7.52 8.81 -4.23
CA HIS A 51 8.46 8.23 -3.29
C HIS A 51 7.74 7.28 -2.34
N ILE A 52 8.07 6.01 -2.43
CA ILE A 52 7.56 4.94 -1.55
C ILE A 52 8.70 4.52 -0.64
N GLU A 53 8.58 4.87 0.64
CA GLU A 53 9.64 4.66 1.63
C GLU A 53 9.63 3.24 2.20
N LYS A 54 10.66 2.94 3.00
CA LYS A 54 10.97 1.60 3.50
C LYS A 54 9.76 0.90 4.10
N ASN A 55 9.65 -0.39 3.83
CA ASN A 55 8.66 -1.27 4.43
C ASN A 55 7.19 -0.88 4.16
N ALA A 56 6.94 0.11 3.31
CA ALA A 56 5.60 0.43 2.86
C ALA A 56 5.07 -0.63 1.88
N ASN A 57 3.76 -0.63 1.62
CA ASN A 57 3.17 -1.45 0.57
C ASN A 57 2.13 -0.67 -0.24
N VAL A 58 2.09 -0.94 -1.53
CA VAL A 58 1.08 -0.46 -2.48
C VAL A 58 0.48 -1.70 -3.11
N GLN A 59 -0.77 -1.98 -2.78
CA GLN A 59 -1.41 -3.24 -3.11
C GLN A 59 -1.98 -3.24 -4.54
N ASP A 60 -2.67 -4.34 -4.87
CA ASP A 60 -3.12 -4.59 -6.22
C ASP A 60 -4.04 -3.50 -6.76
N ASN A 61 -3.92 -3.18 -8.05
CA ASN A 61 -4.74 -2.20 -8.76
C ASN A 61 -4.68 -0.77 -8.20
N CYS A 62 -3.73 -0.42 -7.34
CA CYS A 62 -3.56 0.95 -6.89
C CYS A 62 -3.06 1.85 -8.02
N VAL A 63 -3.49 3.11 -8.00
CA VAL A 63 -2.98 4.16 -8.89
C VAL A 63 -2.31 5.24 -8.06
N VAL A 64 -1.05 5.54 -8.36
CA VAL A 64 -0.31 6.63 -7.72
C VAL A 64 0.16 7.59 -8.81
N HIS A 65 -0.21 8.84 -8.66
CA HIS A 65 0.13 9.91 -9.58
C HIS A 65 0.29 11.24 -8.83
N GLY A 66 0.69 12.28 -9.50
CA GLY A 66 0.80 13.63 -8.96
C GLY A 66 0.73 14.66 -10.08
N PHE A 67 0.95 15.90 -9.74
CA PHE A 67 0.98 17.02 -10.70
C PHE A 67 2.35 17.73 -10.65
N PRO A 68 2.64 18.63 -11.60
CA PRO A 68 3.96 19.25 -11.71
C PRO A 68 4.46 19.90 -10.41
N ASN A 69 5.75 19.72 -10.13
CA ASN A 69 6.42 20.24 -8.93
C ASN A 69 5.88 19.68 -7.60
N SER A 70 5.17 18.55 -7.63
CA SER A 70 4.69 17.86 -6.42
C SER A 70 5.47 16.58 -6.16
N VAL A 71 5.40 16.11 -4.91
CA VAL A 71 5.86 14.78 -4.52
C VAL A 71 4.68 14.04 -3.92
N THR A 72 4.29 12.92 -4.51
CA THR A 72 3.39 11.97 -3.86
C THR A 72 4.22 11.02 -3.03
N ARG A 73 4.07 11.10 -1.72
CA ARG A 73 4.92 10.36 -0.77
C ARG A 73 4.09 9.38 0.04
N VAL A 74 4.61 8.17 0.17
CA VAL A 74 4.15 7.18 1.16
C VAL A 74 5.32 6.93 2.12
N ALA A 75 5.18 7.40 3.35
CA ALA A 75 6.22 7.28 4.36
C ALA A 75 6.41 5.83 4.83
N GLU A 76 7.43 5.59 5.65
CA GLU A 76 7.77 4.26 6.15
C GLU A 76 6.53 3.55 6.74
N TYR A 77 6.43 2.25 6.51
CA TYR A 77 5.31 1.39 6.96
C TYR A 77 3.93 1.84 6.46
N GLY A 78 3.84 2.75 5.48
CA GLY A 78 2.57 3.10 4.83
C GLY A 78 1.91 1.88 4.20
N HIS A 79 0.60 1.73 4.36
CA HIS A 79 -0.15 0.56 3.94
C HIS A 79 -1.29 0.98 3.02
N ILE A 80 -1.08 0.86 1.72
CA ILE A 80 -2.02 1.33 0.71
C ILE A 80 -2.83 0.14 0.20
N GLY A 81 -4.09 0.09 0.63
CA GLY A 81 -5.02 -1.00 0.35
C GLY A 81 -5.42 -1.08 -1.12
N HIS A 82 -5.81 -2.28 -1.55
CA HIS A 82 -6.18 -2.60 -2.93
C HIS A 82 -7.09 -1.56 -3.59
N GLY A 83 -6.78 -1.18 -4.81
CA GLY A 83 -7.57 -0.25 -5.59
C GLY A 83 -7.53 1.22 -5.14
N ALA A 84 -6.75 1.57 -4.13
CA ALA A 84 -6.66 2.96 -3.67
C ALA A 84 -6.01 3.87 -4.73
N ILE A 85 -6.42 5.13 -4.75
CA ILE A 85 -5.89 6.17 -5.61
C ILE A 85 -5.21 7.24 -4.76
N LEU A 86 -3.93 7.49 -5.02
CA LEU A 86 -3.14 8.54 -4.39
C LEU A 86 -2.75 9.56 -5.45
N HIS A 87 -3.12 10.82 -5.26
CA HIS A 87 -2.81 11.88 -6.20
C HIS A 87 -2.24 13.10 -5.48
N GLY A 88 -0.95 13.41 -5.68
CA GLY A 88 -0.29 14.60 -5.15
C GLY A 88 -0.33 14.76 -3.62
N CYS A 89 -0.37 13.66 -2.86
CA CYS A 89 -0.63 13.67 -1.42
C CYS A 89 0.57 13.18 -0.59
N GLN A 90 0.53 13.44 0.71
CA GLN A 90 1.52 13.01 1.70
C GLN A 90 0.87 11.99 2.65
N ILE A 91 1.34 10.76 2.64
CA ILE A 91 0.89 9.70 3.55
C ILE A 91 1.97 9.53 4.61
N GLY A 92 1.61 9.80 5.85
CA GLY A 92 2.49 9.71 7.01
C GLY A 92 2.92 8.29 7.37
N GLU A 93 3.86 8.19 8.31
CA GLU A 93 4.37 6.91 8.78
C GLU A 93 3.24 6.04 9.35
N ASN A 94 3.31 4.75 9.05
CA ASN A 94 2.39 3.76 9.59
C ASN A 94 0.89 4.05 9.32
N VAL A 95 0.55 4.81 8.27
CA VAL A 95 -0.85 5.06 7.87
C VAL A 95 -1.41 3.84 7.14
N LEU A 96 -2.68 3.53 7.39
CA LEU A 96 -3.49 2.63 6.55
C LEU A 96 -4.43 3.45 5.68
N VAL A 97 -4.28 3.35 4.37
CA VAL A 97 -5.28 3.79 3.40
C VAL A 97 -6.11 2.58 3.00
N GLY A 98 -7.39 2.59 3.35
CA GLY A 98 -8.30 1.48 3.10
C GLY A 98 -8.56 1.24 1.60
N MET A 99 -9.04 0.05 1.27
CA MET A 99 -9.34 -0.37 -0.10
C MET A 99 -10.25 0.63 -0.82
N ASN A 100 -9.97 0.91 -2.11
CA ASN A 100 -10.72 1.81 -2.97
C ASN A 100 -10.85 3.25 -2.43
N SER A 101 -10.01 3.67 -1.51
CA SER A 101 -10.01 5.06 -1.04
C SER A 101 -9.29 5.98 -2.02
N VAL A 102 -9.71 7.23 -2.06
CA VAL A 102 -9.11 8.28 -2.91
C VAL A 102 -8.54 9.38 -2.02
N ILE A 103 -7.26 9.66 -2.16
CA ILE A 103 -6.57 10.74 -1.44
C ILE A 103 -6.13 11.78 -2.47
N LEU A 104 -6.69 12.97 -2.38
CA LEU A 104 -6.53 14.03 -3.37
C LEU A 104 -5.34 14.96 -3.06
N ASP A 105 -5.08 15.84 -4.02
CA ASP A 105 -3.94 16.74 -4.09
C ASP A 105 -3.69 17.52 -2.80
N GLU A 106 -2.42 17.64 -2.43
CA GLU A 106 -1.95 18.39 -1.27
C GLU A 106 -2.55 17.93 0.07
N ALA A 107 -3.33 16.82 0.09
CA ALA A 107 -3.77 16.23 1.34
C ALA A 107 -2.56 15.66 2.10
N SER A 108 -2.53 15.89 3.42
CA SER A 108 -1.51 15.38 4.31
C SER A 108 -2.18 14.57 5.43
N ILE A 109 -1.78 13.32 5.54
CA ILE A 109 -2.28 12.38 6.54
C ILE A 109 -1.18 12.15 7.56
N GLY A 110 -1.44 12.51 8.82
CA GLY A 110 -0.51 12.30 9.93
C GLY A 110 -0.27 10.81 10.22
N GLU A 111 0.77 10.52 10.96
CA GLU A 111 1.18 9.15 11.31
C GLU A 111 0.08 8.33 11.99
N ASN A 112 0.15 7.02 11.88
CA ASN A 112 -0.74 6.05 12.52
C ASN A 112 -2.24 6.19 12.19
N CYS A 113 -2.62 7.02 11.21
CA CYS A 113 -4.03 7.15 10.82
C CYS A 113 -4.55 5.90 10.12
N ILE A 114 -5.85 5.67 10.24
CA ILE A 114 -6.61 4.70 9.46
C ILE A 114 -7.66 5.45 8.64
N ILE A 115 -7.50 5.42 7.31
CA ILE A 115 -8.52 5.85 6.36
C ILE A 115 -9.36 4.64 6.02
N GLY A 116 -10.64 4.67 6.33
CA GLY A 116 -11.55 3.54 6.04
C GLY A 116 -11.72 3.31 4.55
N ALA A 117 -12.07 2.08 4.16
CA ALA A 117 -12.32 1.73 2.76
C ALA A 117 -13.39 2.62 2.12
N ASN A 118 -13.28 2.85 0.79
CA ASN A 118 -14.19 3.69 0.01
C ASN A 118 -14.28 5.15 0.50
N SER A 119 -13.27 5.65 1.19
CA SER A 119 -13.24 7.04 1.66
C SER A 119 -12.64 7.98 0.62
N THR A 120 -13.10 9.23 0.58
CA THR A 120 -12.54 10.27 -0.28
C THR A 120 -12.01 11.42 0.57
N VAL A 121 -10.70 11.49 0.74
CA VAL A 121 -10.03 12.60 1.41
C VAL A 121 -9.85 13.74 0.42
N LYS A 122 -10.43 14.89 0.73
CA LYS A 122 -10.43 16.08 -0.14
C LYS A 122 -9.02 16.64 -0.30
N ALA A 123 -8.82 17.33 -1.43
CA ALA A 123 -7.62 18.11 -1.65
C ALA A 123 -7.35 19.09 -0.49
N LYS A 124 -6.07 19.26 -0.16
CA LYS A 124 -5.56 20.14 0.90
C LYS A 124 -6.02 19.78 2.32
N ALA A 125 -6.67 18.62 2.51
CA ALA A 125 -7.05 18.18 3.85
C ALA A 125 -5.80 17.93 4.70
N GLN A 126 -5.83 18.41 5.95
CA GLN A 126 -4.78 18.19 6.94
C GLN A 126 -5.38 17.29 8.03
N ILE A 127 -4.94 16.04 8.08
CA ILE A 127 -5.40 15.07 9.07
C ILE A 127 -4.29 14.89 10.09
N ALA A 128 -4.60 15.15 11.36
CA ALA A 128 -3.66 14.96 12.47
C ALA A 128 -3.32 13.47 12.64
N ALA A 129 -2.25 13.18 13.38
CA ALA A 129 -1.85 11.80 13.71
C ALA A 129 -2.92 11.04 14.51
N ASN A 130 -2.87 9.70 14.44
CA ASN A 130 -3.68 8.78 15.25
C ASN A 130 -5.20 8.90 15.02
N GLN A 131 -5.66 9.26 13.83
CA GLN A 131 -7.08 9.46 13.55
C GLN A 131 -7.70 8.30 12.75
N LEU A 132 -8.93 7.93 13.13
CA LEU A 132 -9.84 7.19 12.26
C LEU A 132 -10.62 8.15 11.38
N VAL A 133 -10.51 7.98 10.07
CA VAL A 133 -11.11 8.87 9.07
C VAL A 133 -11.91 8.04 8.09
N VAL A 134 -13.20 8.35 7.88
CA VAL A 134 -14.07 7.57 6.98
C VAL A 134 -15.03 8.45 6.20
N GLY A 135 -15.55 7.91 5.11
CA GLY A 135 -16.65 8.50 4.33
C GLY A 135 -16.22 9.21 3.05
N SER A 136 -17.21 9.61 2.25
CA SER A 136 -17.04 10.39 1.02
C SER A 136 -18.04 11.56 1.01
N PRO A 137 -17.60 12.77 1.34
CA PRO A 137 -16.25 13.19 1.74
C PRO A 137 -15.84 12.66 3.12
N ALA A 138 -14.56 12.32 3.27
CA ALA A 138 -14.01 11.76 4.50
C ALA A 138 -14.06 12.77 5.66
N ARG A 139 -14.30 12.24 6.86
CA ARG A 139 -14.31 12.99 8.12
C ARG A 139 -13.55 12.23 9.19
N VAL A 140 -12.88 12.96 10.06
CA VAL A 140 -12.33 12.42 11.29
C VAL A 140 -13.49 11.99 12.19
N ILE A 141 -13.46 10.74 12.63
CA ILE A 141 -14.48 10.13 13.49
C ILE A 141 -14.04 10.18 14.95
N ARG A 142 -12.79 9.78 15.20
CA ARG A 142 -12.20 9.73 16.54
C ARG A 142 -10.70 9.49 16.48
N GLU A 143 -10.06 9.61 17.61
CA GLU A 143 -8.71 9.13 17.80
C GLU A 143 -8.66 7.59 17.89
N LEU A 144 -7.57 7.00 17.43
CA LEU A 144 -7.31 5.57 17.49
C LEU A 144 -6.64 5.22 18.82
N ASP A 145 -6.97 4.07 19.36
CA ASP A 145 -6.26 3.54 20.53
C ASP A 145 -4.97 2.78 20.14
N ALA A 146 -4.14 2.50 21.14
CA ALA A 146 -2.86 1.80 20.92
C ALA A 146 -3.05 0.36 20.37
N LYS A 147 -4.17 -0.29 20.66
CA LYS A 147 -4.45 -1.66 20.16
C LYS A 147 -4.78 -1.66 18.68
N GLU A 148 -5.51 -0.64 18.22
CA GLU A 148 -5.86 -0.46 16.81
C GLU A 148 -4.61 -0.14 15.98
N ILE A 149 -3.73 0.72 16.49
CA ILE A 149 -2.44 1.05 15.86
C ILE A 149 -1.56 -0.21 15.78
N ALA A 150 -1.46 -0.98 16.88
CA ALA A 150 -0.69 -2.22 16.91
C ALA A 150 -1.27 -3.29 15.96
N TRP A 151 -2.60 -3.39 15.86
CA TRP A 151 -3.26 -4.29 14.91
C TRP A 151 -2.91 -3.92 13.46
N LYS A 152 -2.99 -2.63 13.12
CA LYS A 152 -2.61 -2.12 11.79
C LYS A 152 -1.14 -2.43 11.48
N SER A 153 -0.23 -2.20 12.42
CA SER A 153 1.20 -2.44 12.23
C SER A 153 1.50 -3.90 11.91
N LYS A 154 0.85 -4.84 12.59
CA LYS A 154 0.94 -6.27 12.26
C LYS A 154 0.52 -6.58 10.82
N GLY A 155 -0.55 -5.94 10.33
CA GLY A 155 -0.98 -6.08 8.94
C GLY A 155 0.11 -5.63 7.95
N THR A 156 0.83 -4.57 8.26
CA THR A 156 1.96 -4.10 7.43
C THR A 156 3.14 -5.07 7.48
N GLU A 157 3.48 -5.61 8.66
CA GLU A 157 4.53 -6.63 8.79
C GLU A 157 4.29 -7.85 7.90
N GLU A 158 3.04 -8.26 7.70
CA GLU A 158 2.71 -9.36 6.78
C GLU A 158 3.10 -9.03 5.34
N TYR A 159 2.92 -7.78 4.89
CA TYR A 159 3.36 -7.36 3.56
C TYR A 159 4.88 -7.28 3.43
N ILE A 160 5.60 -6.92 4.49
CA ILE A 160 7.07 -6.97 4.51
C ILE A 160 7.55 -8.44 4.37
N ARG A 161 6.90 -9.37 5.08
CA ARG A 161 7.18 -10.81 4.94
C ARG A 161 6.79 -11.31 3.55
N LEU A 162 5.66 -10.85 3.01
CA LEU A 162 5.20 -11.18 1.66
C LEU A 162 6.21 -10.71 0.60
N ALA A 163 6.71 -9.47 0.69
CA ALA A 163 7.73 -8.95 -0.22
C ALA A 163 8.96 -9.88 -0.26
N LYS A 164 9.51 -10.25 0.91
CA LYS A 164 10.64 -11.17 1.01
C LYS A 164 10.32 -12.54 0.41
N ARG A 165 9.14 -13.09 0.68
CA ARG A 165 8.70 -14.37 0.14
C ARG A 165 8.57 -14.31 -1.38
N CYS A 166 7.95 -13.26 -1.93
CA CYS A 166 7.80 -13.10 -3.37
C CYS A 166 9.16 -12.99 -4.08
N LEU A 167 10.13 -12.29 -3.51
CA LEU A 167 11.48 -12.18 -4.07
C LEU A 167 12.17 -13.55 -4.24
N THR A 168 11.80 -14.54 -3.44
CA THR A 168 12.48 -15.86 -3.41
C THR A 168 11.66 -17.00 -3.97
N THR A 169 10.34 -16.91 -3.97
CA THR A 169 9.47 -18.07 -4.25
C THR A 169 8.40 -17.83 -5.30
N LEU A 170 8.09 -16.56 -5.66
CA LEU A 170 7.09 -16.31 -6.69
C LEU A 170 7.67 -16.66 -8.06
N GLN A 171 6.95 -17.48 -8.80
CA GLN A 171 7.30 -17.87 -10.16
C GLN A 171 6.03 -18.01 -11.01
N GLU A 172 6.16 -17.73 -12.28
CA GLU A 172 5.12 -18.03 -13.24
C GLU A 172 5.09 -19.54 -13.49
N VAL A 173 3.89 -20.11 -13.49
CA VAL A 173 3.68 -21.56 -13.68
C VAL A 173 2.46 -21.83 -14.55
N GLU A 174 2.44 -22.98 -15.20
CA GLU A 174 1.21 -23.51 -15.77
C GLU A 174 0.26 -23.94 -14.64
N PRO A 175 -1.03 -23.58 -14.71
CA PRO A 175 -1.99 -23.96 -13.67
C PRO A 175 -2.23 -25.48 -13.68
N LEU A 176 -2.38 -26.06 -12.49
CA LEU A 176 -2.89 -27.42 -12.37
C LEU A 176 -4.34 -27.47 -12.89
N ARG A 177 -4.69 -28.56 -13.57
CA ARG A 177 -6.04 -28.70 -14.15
C ARG A 177 -7.05 -29.25 -13.14
N GLU A 178 -6.57 -29.95 -12.12
CA GLU A 178 -7.40 -30.56 -11.07
C GLU A 178 -6.76 -30.34 -9.72
N ASP A 179 -7.58 -30.22 -8.67
CA ASP A 179 -7.11 -30.21 -7.27
C ASP A 179 -6.85 -31.66 -6.83
N HIS A 180 -5.76 -31.88 -6.10
CA HIS A 180 -5.40 -33.17 -5.55
C HIS A 180 -4.87 -33.07 -4.11
N ALA A 181 -5.03 -34.13 -3.34
CA ALA A 181 -4.75 -34.15 -1.91
C ALA A 181 -3.29 -33.80 -1.52
N GLN A 182 -2.34 -33.95 -2.43
CA GLN A 182 -0.92 -33.64 -2.20
C GLN A 182 -0.56 -32.20 -2.56
N ARG A 183 -1.49 -31.42 -3.14
CA ARG A 183 -1.23 -30.02 -3.45
C ARG A 183 -1.06 -29.22 -2.15
N LEU A 184 0.03 -28.45 -2.06
CA LEU A 184 0.23 -27.52 -0.96
C LEU A 184 -0.89 -26.46 -0.93
N SER A 185 -1.41 -26.15 0.24
CA SER A 185 -2.41 -25.11 0.42
C SER A 185 -2.08 -24.21 1.61
N TYR A 186 -2.53 -22.96 1.58
CA TYR A 186 -2.33 -22.01 2.68
C TYR A 186 -3.13 -22.35 3.94
N ALA A 187 -4.08 -23.27 3.89
CA ALA A 187 -4.76 -23.78 5.08
C ALA A 187 -3.81 -24.39 6.11
N VAL A 188 -2.61 -24.83 5.66
CA VAL A 188 -1.54 -25.37 6.51
C VAL A 188 -0.71 -24.27 7.20
N PHE A 189 -0.80 -23.00 6.76
CA PHE A 189 -0.01 -21.89 7.29
C PHE A 189 -0.76 -21.05 8.33
N ASP A 190 -1.90 -21.52 8.84
CA ASP A 190 -2.89 -20.72 9.56
C ASP A 190 -2.62 -20.55 11.06
N ALA A 191 -1.45 -19.98 11.43
CA ALA A 191 -1.29 -19.43 12.79
C ALA A 191 -1.77 -17.95 12.90
N HIS A 192 -1.95 -17.24 11.77
CA HIS A 192 -2.15 -15.78 11.76
C HIS A 192 -3.60 -15.31 11.61
N TYR A 193 -4.47 -16.10 10.97
CA TYR A 193 -5.88 -15.76 10.78
C TYR A 193 -6.72 -15.89 12.05
N GLN A 194 -6.24 -16.59 13.06
CA GLN A 194 -6.93 -16.74 14.36
C GLN A 194 -7.10 -15.42 15.12
N LEU A 195 -6.22 -14.40 14.85
CA LEU A 195 -6.36 -13.08 15.46
C LEU A 195 -7.57 -12.28 14.93
N LYS A 196 -7.89 -12.39 13.62
CA LYS A 196 -9.09 -11.75 13.04
C LYS A 196 -10.38 -12.31 13.61
N ALA A 197 -10.42 -13.61 13.92
CA ALA A 197 -11.56 -14.25 14.54
C ALA A 197 -11.73 -13.87 16.02
N ALA A 198 -10.64 -13.63 16.74
CA ALA A 198 -10.67 -13.20 18.14
C ALA A 198 -11.15 -11.75 18.31
N LEU A 199 -10.74 -10.85 17.42
CA LEU A 199 -11.17 -9.44 17.43
C LEU A 199 -12.66 -9.27 17.07
N LYS A 200 -13.21 -10.14 16.20
CA LYS A 200 -14.65 -10.15 15.87
C LYS A 200 -15.55 -10.66 17.00
N LYS A 201 -15.00 -11.35 18.00
CA LYS A 201 -15.76 -11.86 19.14
C LYS A 201 -15.78 -10.90 20.33
N SER A 202 -15.01 -9.82 20.28
CA SER A 202 -14.93 -8.81 21.34
C SER A 202 -15.59 -7.47 20.97
N SER A 203 -16.26 -7.39 19.85
CA SER A 203 -17.16 -6.33 19.40
C SER A 203 -18.59 -6.89 19.26
#